data_9998cb7590c5e07e52ff7d2e55a880b7
#
_entry.id   9998cb7590c5e07e52ff7d2e55a880b7
#
_cell.length_a   1.000
_cell.length_b   1.000
_cell.length_c   1.000
_cell.angle_alpha   90.00
_cell.angle_beta   90.00
_cell.angle_gamma   90.00
#
_symmetry.space_group_name_H-M   'P 1'
#
loop_
_entity.id
_entity.type
_entity.pdbx_description
1 polymer ?
#
loop_
_entity_poly.entity_id
_entity_poly.type
_entity_poly.pdbx_seq_one_letter_code
_entity_poly.pdbx_strand_id
1 'polypeptide(L)'
;MTVLLVHGGLWEAMDAATFWGTTGIHPGLTSYGVEVLAPDRPQRASGWDVEVEALGEQLAKHADPVRIVGASNGCTVAVLLALKFPELVDRLLLAWPATGDDAAANERARAGLVSRGCPPDAAERLLTGGILRGVTGQELAALARIRVAVLPSVPENPSHQRKTVDSLLQSIRGSRELAGCPEPPTPAFRNSPQYLDQLVRTIVEFVN
;
A
#
# COMPACT_ATOMS: atom_id res chain seq x y z
N MET A 1 -16.42 9.04 8.40
CA MET A 1 -15.74 8.39 7.25
C MET A 1 -14.42 7.85 7.72
N THR A 2 -14.21 6.54 7.57
CA THR A 2 -13.07 5.82 8.13
C THR A 2 -12.08 5.43 7.03
N VAL A 3 -10.79 5.65 7.24
CA VAL A 3 -9.69 5.29 6.34
C VAL A 3 -8.73 4.35 7.06
N LEU A 4 -8.48 3.18 6.47
CA LEU A 4 -7.45 2.25 6.89
C LEU A 4 -6.15 2.57 6.16
N LEU A 5 -5.09 2.88 6.88
CA LEU A 5 -3.75 3.12 6.37
C LEU A 5 -2.88 1.86 6.55
N VAL A 6 -2.43 1.28 5.45
CA VAL A 6 -1.57 0.08 5.44
C VAL A 6 -0.16 0.51 5.02
N HIS A 7 0.78 0.54 5.96
CA HIS A 7 2.14 1.03 5.74
C HIS A 7 2.99 0.12 4.85
N GLY A 8 4.07 0.65 4.30
CA GLY A 8 5.07 -0.09 3.52
C GLY A 8 5.96 -1.00 4.36
N GLY A 9 7.06 -1.43 3.76
CA GLY A 9 8.03 -2.35 4.36
C GLY A 9 7.75 -3.82 4.01
N LEU A 10 8.80 -4.62 4.07
CA LEU A 10 8.76 -6.07 3.88
C LEU A 10 9.81 -6.69 4.80
N TRP A 11 9.39 -7.28 5.92
CA TRP A 11 10.27 -7.78 6.99
C TRP A 11 11.19 -6.71 7.62
N GLU A 12 10.89 -5.44 7.43
CA GLU A 12 11.60 -4.31 8.02
C GLU A 12 10.98 -3.98 9.38
N ALA A 13 11.77 -3.35 10.23
CA ALA A 13 11.29 -2.75 11.47
C ALA A 13 10.55 -1.44 11.14
N MET A 14 9.46 -1.55 10.35
CA MET A 14 8.58 -0.44 9.99
C MET A 14 7.26 -0.62 10.73
N ASP A 15 6.74 0.47 11.28
CA ASP A 15 5.45 0.53 11.94
C ASP A 15 4.60 1.70 11.43
N ALA A 16 3.34 1.69 11.78
CA ALA A 16 2.39 2.72 11.38
C ALA A 16 2.73 4.10 11.98
N ALA A 17 3.24 4.14 13.20
CA ALA A 17 3.63 5.39 13.86
C ALA A 17 4.79 6.06 13.13
N THR A 18 5.80 5.28 12.72
CA THR A 18 6.94 5.77 11.93
C THR A 18 6.52 6.20 10.54
N PHE A 19 5.70 5.38 9.84
CA PHE A 19 5.34 5.64 8.45
C PHE A 19 4.31 6.76 8.30
N TRP A 20 3.22 6.72 9.07
CA TRP A 20 2.09 7.64 8.94
C TRP A 20 2.07 8.76 9.99
N GLY A 21 2.52 8.45 11.22
CA GLY A 21 2.52 9.38 12.34
C GLY A 21 3.62 10.43 12.22
N THR A 22 4.89 10.01 12.25
CA THR A 22 6.05 10.94 12.25
C THR A 22 6.18 11.73 10.97
N THR A 23 5.60 11.26 9.86
CA THR A 23 5.55 11.98 8.60
C THR A 23 4.47 13.06 8.54
N GLY A 24 3.57 13.11 9.52
CA GLY A 24 2.47 14.07 9.58
C GLY A 24 1.22 13.67 8.81
N ILE A 25 1.20 12.54 8.10
CA ILE A 25 0.07 12.13 7.26
C ILE A 25 -1.15 11.80 8.12
N HIS A 26 -1.00 10.96 9.17
CA HIS A 26 -2.09 10.63 10.08
C HIS A 26 -2.71 11.90 10.73
N PRO A 27 -1.94 12.76 11.41
CA PRO A 27 -2.52 13.98 11.98
C PRO A 27 -3.07 14.92 10.92
N GLY A 28 -2.46 14.98 9.73
CA GLY A 28 -2.98 15.75 8.60
C GLY A 28 -4.38 15.29 8.19
N LEU A 29 -4.60 13.99 7.98
CA LEU A 29 -5.93 13.43 7.64
C LEU A 29 -6.95 13.69 8.76
N THR A 30 -6.55 13.49 10.02
CA THR A 30 -7.42 13.74 11.18
C THR A 30 -7.87 15.20 11.25
N SER A 31 -7.02 16.16 10.87
CA SER A 31 -7.38 17.59 10.85
C SER A 31 -8.47 17.93 9.83
N TYR A 32 -8.66 17.09 8.81
CA TYR A 32 -9.79 17.18 7.86
C TYR A 32 -11.03 16.38 8.30
N GLY A 33 -11.08 15.89 9.54
CA GLY A 33 -12.21 15.13 10.08
C GLY A 33 -12.28 13.67 9.60
N VAL A 34 -11.19 13.14 9.03
CA VAL A 34 -11.08 11.74 8.65
C VAL A 34 -10.78 10.91 9.91
N GLU A 35 -11.58 9.89 10.15
CA GLU A 35 -11.26 8.85 11.14
C GLU A 35 -10.19 7.93 10.55
N VAL A 36 -9.03 7.84 11.21
CA VAL A 36 -7.88 7.11 10.70
C VAL A 36 -7.63 5.86 11.55
N LEU A 37 -7.60 4.72 10.89
CA LEU A 37 -7.13 3.45 11.41
C LEU A 37 -5.75 3.19 10.82
N ALA A 38 -4.74 3.07 11.65
CA ALA A 38 -3.37 2.80 11.21
C ALA A 38 -2.75 1.70 12.08
N PRO A 39 -3.22 0.45 11.95
CA PRO A 39 -2.64 -0.67 12.69
C PRO A 39 -1.26 -1.02 12.13
N ASP A 40 -0.42 -1.57 12.99
CA ASP A 40 0.82 -2.20 12.57
C ASP A 40 0.52 -3.48 11.78
N ARG A 41 1.25 -3.69 10.70
CA ARG A 41 1.26 -4.97 10.00
C ARG A 41 2.03 -6.00 10.81
N PRO A 42 1.64 -7.29 10.78
CA PRO A 42 2.41 -8.36 11.41
C PRO A 42 3.88 -8.34 10.97
N GLN A 43 4.77 -8.17 11.93
CA GLN A 43 6.20 -8.21 11.65
C GLN A 43 6.62 -9.63 11.27
N ARG A 44 7.47 -9.77 10.27
CA ARG A 44 8.04 -11.05 9.83
C ARG A 44 6.99 -12.08 9.44
N ALA A 45 5.89 -11.63 8.81
CA ALA A 45 4.85 -12.52 8.29
C ALA A 45 5.46 -13.56 7.33
N SER A 46 5.01 -14.80 7.42
CA SER A 46 5.47 -15.91 6.57
C SER A 46 4.82 -15.91 5.18
N GLY A 47 3.83 -15.07 4.95
CA GLY A 47 3.09 -14.90 3.70
C GLY A 47 2.11 -13.75 3.83
N TRP A 48 1.53 -13.32 2.70
CA TRP A 48 0.56 -12.24 2.63
C TRP A 48 -0.77 -12.56 3.33
N ASP A 49 -1.12 -13.84 3.39
CA ASP A 49 -2.30 -14.36 4.09
C ASP A 49 -2.32 -14.01 5.59
N VAL A 50 -1.16 -14.13 6.25
CA VAL A 50 -1.00 -13.78 7.68
C VAL A 50 -1.34 -12.29 7.92
N GLU A 51 -0.89 -11.43 7.01
CA GLU A 51 -1.16 -10.00 7.11
C GLU A 51 -2.63 -9.66 6.83
N VAL A 52 -3.20 -10.30 5.81
CA VAL A 52 -4.61 -10.13 5.42
C VAL A 52 -5.55 -10.60 6.53
N GLU A 53 -5.25 -11.71 7.20
CA GLU A 53 -6.05 -12.16 8.36
C GLU A 53 -6.01 -11.14 9.49
N ALA A 54 -4.82 -10.74 9.92
CA ALA A 54 -4.65 -9.81 11.04
C ALA A 54 -5.32 -8.45 10.80
N LEU A 55 -5.20 -7.89 9.59
CA LEU A 55 -5.84 -6.62 9.26
C LEU A 55 -7.34 -6.79 8.95
N GLY A 56 -7.75 -7.94 8.42
CA GLY A 56 -9.16 -8.28 8.21
C GLY A 56 -9.95 -8.31 9.53
N GLU A 57 -9.35 -8.80 10.62
CA GLU A 57 -9.96 -8.73 11.96
C GLU A 57 -10.18 -7.28 12.43
N GLN A 58 -9.33 -6.33 12.01
CA GLN A 58 -9.54 -4.92 12.31
C GLN A 58 -10.70 -4.35 11.47
N LEU A 59 -10.76 -4.67 10.18
CA LEU A 59 -11.86 -4.27 9.29
C LEU A 59 -13.22 -4.75 9.82
N ALA A 60 -13.30 -6.00 10.24
CA ALA A 60 -14.55 -6.61 10.70
C ALA A 60 -15.16 -5.95 11.97
N LYS A 61 -14.41 -5.08 12.65
CA LYS A 61 -14.91 -4.28 13.79
C LYS A 61 -15.73 -3.06 13.36
N HIS A 62 -15.68 -2.70 12.08
CA HIS A 62 -16.39 -1.54 11.55
C HIS A 62 -17.69 -1.97 10.87
N ALA A 63 -18.77 -1.24 11.17
CA ALA A 63 -20.09 -1.50 10.60
C ALA A 63 -20.22 -0.97 9.17
N ASP A 64 -19.54 0.13 8.87
CA ASP A 64 -19.57 0.80 7.57
C ASP A 64 -18.34 0.45 6.74
N PRO A 65 -18.45 0.40 5.39
CA PRO A 65 -17.30 0.20 4.52
C PRO A 65 -16.22 1.26 4.72
N VAL A 66 -14.97 0.82 4.74
CA VAL A 66 -13.78 1.69 4.88
C VAL A 66 -13.14 1.97 3.54
N ARG A 67 -12.33 3.02 3.50
CA ARG A 67 -11.42 3.32 2.39
C ARG A 67 -10.03 2.85 2.79
N ILE A 68 -9.32 2.18 1.90
CA ILE A 68 -7.97 1.69 2.20
C ILE A 68 -6.94 2.50 1.42
N VAL A 69 -5.90 2.94 2.11
CA VAL A 69 -4.68 3.50 1.50
C VAL A 69 -3.53 2.54 1.80
N GLY A 70 -3.09 1.82 0.79
CA GLY A 70 -1.90 0.96 0.88
C GLY A 70 -0.67 1.67 0.33
N ALA A 71 0.47 1.57 1.03
CA ALA A 71 1.73 2.16 0.61
C ALA A 71 2.78 1.09 0.31
N SER A 72 3.51 1.21 -0.81
CA SER A 72 4.59 0.30 -1.18
C SER A 72 4.13 -1.17 -1.15
N ASN A 73 4.78 -2.05 -0.39
CA ASN A 73 4.32 -3.44 -0.21
C ASN A 73 2.97 -3.54 0.53
N GLY A 74 2.53 -2.49 1.24
CA GLY A 74 1.18 -2.40 1.78
C GLY A 74 0.08 -2.34 0.71
N CYS A 75 0.42 -2.00 -0.55
CA CYS A 75 -0.50 -2.09 -1.68
C CYS A 75 -0.97 -3.52 -1.93
N THR A 76 -0.09 -4.50 -1.80
CA THR A 76 -0.45 -5.93 -1.89
C THR A 76 -1.51 -6.30 -0.86
N VAL A 77 -1.25 -5.95 0.41
CA VAL A 77 -2.18 -6.25 1.51
C VAL A 77 -3.52 -5.55 1.30
N ALA A 78 -3.50 -4.28 0.87
CA ALA A 78 -4.70 -3.51 0.58
C ALA A 78 -5.55 -4.12 -0.55
N VAL A 79 -4.92 -4.60 -1.63
CA VAL A 79 -5.58 -5.33 -2.71
C VAL A 79 -6.22 -6.62 -2.19
N LEU A 80 -5.46 -7.44 -1.46
CA LEU A 80 -5.95 -8.73 -0.96
C LEU A 80 -7.08 -8.54 0.07
N LEU A 81 -7.04 -7.50 0.90
CA LEU A 81 -8.15 -7.13 1.80
C LEU A 81 -9.41 -6.77 1.00
N ALA A 82 -9.28 -5.94 -0.04
CA ALA A 82 -10.41 -5.55 -0.88
C ALA A 82 -11.03 -6.73 -1.65
N LEU A 83 -10.24 -7.73 -1.99
CA LEU A 83 -10.72 -8.97 -2.63
C LEU A 83 -11.39 -9.92 -1.64
N LYS A 84 -10.83 -10.04 -0.43
CA LYS A 84 -11.34 -10.97 0.59
C LYS A 84 -12.59 -10.43 1.30
N PHE A 85 -12.68 -9.10 1.47
CA PHE A 85 -13.77 -8.42 2.19
C PHE A 85 -14.41 -7.32 1.32
N PRO A 86 -14.97 -7.68 0.16
CA PRO A 86 -15.43 -6.71 -0.84
C PRO A 86 -16.58 -5.81 -0.37
N GLU A 87 -17.36 -6.27 0.59
CA GLU A 87 -18.46 -5.52 1.21
C GLU A 87 -17.97 -4.50 2.25
N LEU A 88 -16.75 -4.68 2.77
CA LEU A 88 -16.14 -3.80 3.76
C LEU A 88 -15.21 -2.74 3.16
N VAL A 89 -14.98 -2.77 1.83
CA VAL A 89 -14.05 -1.85 1.16
C VAL A 89 -14.76 -1.08 0.06
N ASP A 90 -14.88 0.25 0.24
CA ASP A 90 -15.52 1.16 -0.71
C ASP A 90 -14.53 1.70 -1.76
N ARG A 91 -13.30 2.06 -1.33
CA ARG A 91 -12.28 2.64 -2.20
C ARG A 91 -10.89 2.14 -1.85
N LEU A 92 -10.03 2.10 -2.84
CA LEU A 92 -8.65 1.62 -2.72
C LEU A 92 -7.66 2.58 -3.37
N LEU A 93 -6.79 3.19 -2.57
CA LEU A 93 -5.66 3.96 -3.05
C LEU A 93 -4.37 3.13 -2.93
N LEU A 94 -3.72 2.89 -4.06
CA LEU A 94 -2.42 2.24 -4.16
C LEU A 94 -1.34 3.32 -4.28
N ALA A 95 -0.73 3.68 -3.15
CA ALA A 95 0.28 4.72 -3.08
C ALA A 95 1.69 4.12 -3.18
N TRP A 96 2.49 4.63 -4.12
CA TRP A 96 3.86 4.16 -4.37
C TRP A 96 3.95 2.63 -4.47
N PRO A 97 3.20 1.98 -5.39
CA PRO A 97 3.13 0.52 -5.43
C PRO A 97 4.51 -0.09 -5.62
N ALA A 98 4.85 -1.07 -4.78
CA ALA A 98 6.13 -1.76 -4.85
C ALA A 98 6.20 -2.63 -6.11
N THR A 99 7.26 -2.47 -6.89
CA THR A 99 7.46 -3.19 -8.15
C THR A 99 7.68 -4.69 -7.91
N GLY A 100 6.82 -5.53 -8.47
CA GLY A 100 6.86 -6.99 -8.36
C GLY A 100 7.30 -7.72 -9.63
N ASP A 101 7.06 -7.15 -10.80
CA ASP A 101 7.34 -7.75 -12.12
C ASP A 101 8.74 -7.39 -12.69
N ASP A 102 9.70 -7.16 -11.83
CA ASP A 102 11.07 -6.77 -12.20
C ASP A 102 12.10 -7.66 -11.49
N ALA A 103 12.91 -8.38 -12.27
CA ALA A 103 13.89 -9.31 -11.73
C ALA A 103 14.89 -8.64 -10.78
N ALA A 104 15.37 -7.42 -11.13
CA ALA A 104 16.32 -6.69 -10.29
C ALA A 104 15.67 -6.15 -9.01
N ALA A 105 14.39 -5.72 -9.08
CA ALA A 105 13.64 -5.31 -7.90
C ALA A 105 13.38 -6.51 -6.96
N ASN A 106 13.06 -7.68 -7.51
CA ASN A 106 12.84 -8.89 -6.73
C ASN A 106 14.14 -9.41 -6.11
N GLU A 107 15.25 -9.34 -6.83
CA GLU A 107 16.57 -9.73 -6.27
C GLU A 107 16.98 -8.83 -5.10
N ARG A 108 16.79 -7.51 -5.21
CA ARG A 108 17.04 -6.59 -4.08
C ARG A 108 16.10 -6.89 -2.90
N ALA A 109 14.83 -7.16 -3.16
CA ALA A 109 13.88 -7.54 -2.10
C ALA A 109 14.28 -8.87 -1.44
N ARG A 110 14.69 -9.87 -2.22
CA ARG A 110 15.20 -11.15 -1.72
C ARG A 110 16.43 -10.97 -0.84
N ALA A 111 17.42 -10.20 -1.31
CA ALA A 111 18.61 -9.89 -0.54
C ALA A 111 18.26 -9.21 0.80
N GLY A 112 17.31 -8.28 0.79
CA GLY A 112 16.78 -7.65 2.00
C GLY A 112 16.09 -8.63 2.95
N LEU A 113 15.25 -9.53 2.46
CA LEU A 113 14.61 -10.58 3.26
C LEU A 113 15.64 -11.51 3.91
N VAL A 114 16.59 -12.01 3.12
CA VAL A 114 17.66 -12.88 3.61
C VAL A 114 18.50 -12.19 4.69
N SER A 115 18.88 -10.93 4.48
CA SER A 115 19.67 -10.18 5.47
C SER A 115 18.96 -9.97 6.81
N ARG A 116 17.60 -10.04 6.80
CA ARG A 116 16.75 -9.94 8.01
C ARG A 116 16.42 -11.32 8.61
N GLY A 117 16.96 -12.40 8.04
CA GLY A 117 16.75 -13.76 8.51
C GLY A 117 15.42 -14.39 8.09
N CYS A 118 14.83 -13.91 6.98
CA CYS A 118 13.62 -14.51 6.42
C CYS A 118 13.93 -15.95 5.93
N PRO A 119 13.14 -16.95 6.33
CA PRO A 119 13.29 -18.31 5.78
C PRO A 119 13.10 -18.31 4.26
N PRO A 120 13.86 -19.14 3.52
CA PRO A 120 13.81 -19.17 2.06
C PRO A 120 12.42 -19.41 1.48
N ASP A 121 11.65 -20.29 2.08
CA ASP A 121 10.27 -20.62 1.67
C ASP A 121 9.30 -19.46 1.93
N ALA A 122 9.47 -18.70 3.00
CA ALA A 122 8.71 -17.48 3.26
C ALA A 122 9.10 -16.37 2.28
N ALA A 123 10.40 -16.20 1.99
CA ALA A 123 10.86 -15.24 1.00
C ALA A 123 10.28 -15.54 -0.40
N GLU A 124 10.21 -16.82 -0.79
CA GLU A 124 9.61 -17.22 -2.07
C GLU A 124 8.13 -16.85 -2.11
N ARG A 125 7.34 -17.21 -1.09
CA ARG A 125 5.91 -16.84 -1.02
C ARG A 125 5.67 -15.33 -1.08
N LEU A 126 6.50 -14.55 -0.41
CA LEU A 126 6.38 -13.09 -0.37
C LEU A 126 6.79 -12.42 -1.69
N LEU A 127 7.66 -13.05 -2.50
CA LEU A 127 8.14 -12.49 -3.76
C LEU A 127 7.42 -13.03 -5.00
N THR A 128 6.61 -14.09 -4.84
CA THR A 128 5.78 -14.63 -5.93
C THR A 128 4.69 -13.62 -6.31
N GLY A 129 4.36 -13.53 -7.58
CA GLY A 129 3.30 -12.65 -8.09
C GLY A 129 3.71 -11.99 -9.41
N GLY A 130 2.88 -11.08 -9.86
CA GLY A 130 3.10 -10.31 -11.09
C GLY A 130 3.41 -8.86 -10.80
N ILE A 131 2.55 -7.94 -11.27
CA ILE A 131 2.69 -6.49 -11.15
C ILE A 131 2.91 -6.07 -9.68
N LEU A 132 2.11 -6.62 -8.78
CA LEU A 132 2.34 -6.58 -7.33
C LEU A 132 2.71 -7.98 -6.84
N ARG A 133 3.59 -8.04 -5.85
CA ARG A 133 3.92 -9.32 -5.19
C ARG A 133 2.68 -9.88 -4.50
N GLY A 134 2.49 -11.18 -4.54
CA GLY A 134 1.34 -11.84 -3.94
C GLY A 134 0.00 -11.65 -4.64
N VAL A 135 -0.04 -10.96 -5.80
CA VAL A 135 -1.28 -10.66 -6.53
C VAL A 135 -1.16 -11.09 -7.99
N THR A 136 -2.18 -11.77 -8.49
CA THR A 136 -2.29 -12.20 -9.88
C THR A 136 -2.98 -11.13 -10.74
N GLY A 137 -2.80 -11.20 -12.08
CA GLY A 137 -3.52 -10.31 -13.00
C GLY A 137 -5.04 -10.47 -12.95
N GLN A 138 -5.55 -11.69 -12.68
CA GLN A 138 -6.98 -11.94 -12.52
C GLN A 138 -7.54 -11.25 -11.27
N GLU A 139 -6.82 -11.28 -10.18
CA GLU A 139 -7.18 -10.60 -8.94
C GLU A 139 -7.19 -9.07 -9.13
N LEU A 140 -6.22 -8.50 -9.85
CA LEU A 140 -6.23 -7.08 -10.19
C LEU A 140 -7.46 -6.70 -11.03
N ALA A 141 -7.81 -7.52 -12.03
CA ALA A 141 -8.99 -7.28 -12.86
C ALA A 141 -10.31 -7.34 -12.05
N ALA A 142 -10.38 -8.15 -10.99
CA ALA A 142 -11.55 -8.24 -10.13
C ALA A 142 -11.82 -6.97 -9.30
N LEU A 143 -10.83 -6.08 -9.16
CA LEU A 143 -10.98 -4.78 -8.49
C LEU A 143 -11.81 -3.77 -9.29
N ALA A 144 -12.18 -4.05 -10.54
CA ALA A 144 -12.99 -3.14 -11.38
C ALA A 144 -14.36 -2.77 -10.77
N ARG A 145 -14.81 -3.47 -9.73
CA ARG A 145 -16.06 -3.23 -9.00
C ARG A 145 -15.98 -2.14 -7.93
N ILE A 146 -14.79 -1.71 -7.55
CA ILE A 146 -14.56 -0.65 -6.55
C ILE A 146 -13.80 0.52 -7.17
N ARG A 147 -13.83 1.66 -6.53
CA ARG A 147 -13.03 2.81 -6.98
C ARG A 147 -11.57 2.61 -6.61
N VAL A 148 -10.72 2.50 -7.62
CA VAL A 148 -9.26 2.38 -7.41
C VAL A 148 -8.55 3.60 -7.96
N ALA A 149 -7.56 4.09 -7.22
CA ALA A 149 -6.60 5.06 -7.71
C ALA A 149 -5.17 4.60 -7.43
N VAL A 150 -4.24 5.06 -8.27
CA VAL A 150 -2.81 4.78 -8.13
C VAL A 150 -2.05 6.08 -7.99
N LEU A 151 -1.22 6.22 -6.97
CA LEU A 151 -0.38 7.38 -6.73
C LEU A 151 1.09 6.98 -6.94
N PRO A 152 1.74 7.51 -8.00
CA PRO A 152 3.13 7.15 -8.33
C PRO A 152 4.15 7.77 -7.39
N SER A 153 5.31 7.13 -7.25
CA SER A 153 6.52 7.76 -6.71
C SER A 153 7.09 8.75 -7.72
N VAL A 154 7.32 9.98 -7.30
CA VAL A 154 7.92 11.04 -8.15
C VAL A 154 9.01 11.75 -7.36
N PRO A 155 10.28 11.59 -7.77
CA PRO A 155 10.76 10.76 -8.89
C PRO A 155 10.57 9.26 -8.62
N GLU A 156 10.47 8.46 -9.70
CA GLU A 156 10.50 7.01 -9.59
C GLU A 156 11.85 6.52 -9.03
N ASN A 157 11.85 5.33 -8.46
CA ASN A 157 13.06 4.68 -7.97
C ASN A 157 13.03 3.17 -8.27
N PRO A 158 14.13 2.44 -8.05
CA PRO A 158 14.21 1.04 -8.42
C PRO A 158 13.16 0.12 -7.75
N SER A 159 12.55 0.53 -6.64
CA SER A 159 11.51 -0.24 -5.93
C SER A 159 10.09 0.19 -6.27
N HIS A 160 9.93 1.40 -6.83
CA HIS A 160 8.63 2.01 -7.16
C HIS A 160 8.72 2.59 -8.58
N GLN A 161 8.67 1.69 -9.56
CA GLN A 161 8.91 2.03 -10.97
C GLN A 161 7.62 2.49 -11.66
N ARG A 162 7.72 3.40 -12.61
CA ARG A 162 6.61 3.90 -13.43
C ARG A 162 5.85 2.78 -14.13
N LYS A 163 6.55 1.78 -14.66
CA LYS A 163 5.93 0.64 -15.34
C LYS A 163 4.93 -0.12 -14.46
N THR A 164 5.15 -0.18 -13.13
CA THR A 164 4.20 -0.81 -12.20
C THR A 164 2.90 -0.03 -12.13
N VAL A 165 2.97 1.30 -12.10
CA VAL A 165 1.80 2.18 -12.15
C VAL A 165 1.03 1.99 -13.45
N ASP A 166 1.73 2.02 -14.59
CA ASP A 166 1.12 1.83 -15.92
C ASP A 166 0.43 0.47 -16.04
N SER A 167 1.08 -0.59 -15.56
CA SER A 167 0.51 -1.94 -15.56
C SER A 167 -0.73 -2.06 -14.64
N LEU A 168 -0.74 -1.41 -13.49
CA LEU A 168 -1.91 -1.37 -12.60
C LEU A 168 -3.08 -0.64 -13.27
N LEU A 169 -2.84 0.52 -13.88
CA LEU A 169 -3.87 1.29 -14.59
C LEU A 169 -4.46 0.52 -15.78
N GLN A 170 -3.66 -0.29 -16.45
CA GLN A 170 -4.11 -1.17 -17.55
C GLN A 170 -4.90 -2.37 -17.03
N SER A 171 -4.49 -2.96 -15.92
CA SER A 171 -5.08 -4.20 -15.38
C SER A 171 -6.37 -3.94 -14.60
N ILE A 172 -6.51 -2.79 -13.95
CA ILE A 172 -7.67 -2.44 -13.12
C ILE A 172 -8.56 -1.48 -13.90
N ARG A 173 -9.60 -2.02 -14.55
CA ARG A 173 -10.53 -1.21 -15.35
C ARG A 173 -11.20 -0.13 -14.50
N GLY A 174 -11.15 1.11 -14.96
CA GLY A 174 -11.76 2.26 -14.28
C GLY A 174 -10.88 2.87 -13.18
N SER A 175 -9.68 2.35 -12.96
CA SER A 175 -8.70 3.01 -12.10
C SER A 175 -8.21 4.33 -12.71
N ARG A 176 -7.73 5.23 -11.84
CA ARG A 176 -7.16 6.51 -12.26
C ARG A 176 -5.84 6.79 -11.58
N GLU A 177 -4.98 7.54 -12.25
CA GLU A 177 -3.76 8.06 -11.65
C GLU A 177 -4.04 9.34 -10.86
N LEU A 178 -3.37 9.50 -9.72
CA LEU A 178 -3.33 10.73 -8.93
C LEU A 178 -1.97 11.40 -9.06
N ALA A 179 -1.91 12.68 -8.69
CA ALA A 179 -0.66 13.44 -8.68
C ALA A 179 0.36 12.78 -7.73
N GLY A 180 1.48 12.34 -8.29
CA GLY A 180 2.55 11.66 -7.55
C GLY A 180 3.36 12.61 -6.67
N CYS A 181 4.02 12.02 -5.69
CA CYS A 181 4.99 12.70 -4.82
C CYS A 181 6.04 11.71 -4.34
N PRO A 182 7.16 12.15 -3.73
CA PRO A 182 8.09 11.25 -3.08
C PRO A 182 7.41 10.45 -1.98
N GLU A 183 7.83 9.18 -1.81
CA GLU A 183 7.28 8.36 -0.75
C GLU A 183 7.79 8.76 0.64
N PRO A 184 6.93 8.74 1.70
CA PRO A 184 7.37 8.81 3.07
C PRO A 184 7.99 7.45 3.52
N PRO A 185 8.91 7.44 4.47
CA PRO A 185 9.50 8.55 5.19
C PRO A 185 10.82 9.06 4.60
N THR A 186 10.97 9.06 3.29
CA THR A 186 12.22 9.47 2.62
C THR A 186 12.62 10.92 2.94
N PRO A 187 13.94 11.25 2.87
CA PRO A 187 14.39 12.64 3.03
C PRO A 187 13.74 13.60 2.04
N ALA A 188 13.49 13.17 0.80
CA ALA A 188 12.84 13.98 -0.22
C ALA A 188 11.43 14.43 0.23
N PHE A 189 10.66 13.53 0.83
CA PHE A 189 9.34 13.85 1.38
C PHE A 189 9.46 14.76 2.63
N ARG A 190 10.31 14.37 3.59
CA ARG A 190 10.44 15.08 4.88
C ARG A 190 10.93 16.52 4.75
N ASN A 191 11.80 16.79 3.76
CA ASN A 191 12.40 18.11 3.56
C ASN A 191 11.49 19.05 2.74
N SER A 192 10.30 18.64 2.36
CA SER A 192 9.42 19.38 1.47
C SER A 192 7.98 19.38 2.00
N PRO A 193 7.63 20.32 2.93
CA PRO A 193 6.30 20.37 3.54
C PRO A 193 5.14 20.40 2.54
N GLN A 194 5.37 20.98 1.34
CA GLN A 194 4.37 21.01 0.27
C GLN A 194 3.90 19.60 -0.17
N TYR A 195 4.75 18.58 -0.07
CA TYR A 195 4.37 17.22 -0.41
C TYR A 195 3.43 16.61 0.63
N LEU A 196 3.59 16.95 1.90
CA LEU A 196 2.65 16.53 2.93
C LEU A 196 1.26 17.13 2.70
N ASP A 197 1.18 18.44 2.47
CA ASP A 197 -0.08 19.11 2.20
C ASP A 197 -0.75 18.59 0.94
N GLN A 198 0.03 18.41 -0.14
CA GLN A 198 -0.46 17.81 -1.39
C GLN A 198 -1.02 16.42 -1.15
N LEU A 199 -0.26 15.55 -0.48
CA LEU A 199 -0.64 14.16 -0.24
C LEU A 199 -1.90 14.06 0.61
N VAL A 200 -1.97 14.81 1.72
CA VAL A 200 -3.14 14.82 2.61
C VAL A 200 -4.38 15.24 1.84
N ARG A 201 -4.33 16.34 1.07
CA ARG A 201 -5.45 16.79 0.23
C ARG A 201 -5.83 15.74 -0.81
N THR A 202 -4.85 15.17 -1.50
CA THR A 202 -5.08 14.12 -2.51
C THR A 202 -5.80 12.91 -1.91
N ILE A 203 -5.39 12.45 -0.72
CA ILE A 203 -6.07 11.35 -0.02
C ILE A 203 -7.48 11.79 0.37
N VAL A 204 -7.65 12.97 0.99
CA VAL A 204 -8.97 13.47 1.43
C VAL A 204 -9.94 13.58 0.25
N GLU A 205 -9.51 14.12 -0.89
CA GLU A 205 -10.33 14.25 -2.10
C GLU A 205 -10.70 12.87 -2.69
N PHE A 206 -9.80 11.91 -2.62
CA PHE A 206 -10.07 10.57 -3.13
C PHE A 206 -11.05 9.80 -2.24
N VAL A 207 -10.94 9.93 -0.93
CA VAL A 207 -11.77 9.17 0.02
C VAL A 207 -13.16 9.77 0.27
N ASN A 208 -13.38 11.03 -0.07
CA ASN A 208 -14.68 11.69 -0.10
C ASN A 208 -15.44 11.39 -1.39
#